data_cda506fa490bc0cb6e0ecd4fcf404107
#
_entry.id   cda506fa490bc0cb6e0ecd4fcf404107
#
_cell.length_a   1.000
_cell.length_b   1.000
_cell.length_c   1.000
_cell.angle_alpha   90.00
_cell.angle_beta   90.00
_cell.angle_gamma   90.00
#
_symmetry.space_group_name_H-M   'P 1'
#
loop_
_entity.id
_entity.type
_entity.pdbx_description
1 polymer ?
#
loop_
_entity_poly.entity_id
_entity_poly.type
_entity_poly.pdbx_seq_one_letter_code
_entity_poly.pdbx_strand_id
1 'polypeptide(L)'
;MKLKDYLPSIVTAGNLACGFGAIVLIINKEPAFAAWCVIAAMVFDGLDGQLARLLKSNVAWGSHFDSFADMITFGLVPALLLGILDVFNTRVAIWFVCFFYTLSAVIRLAKFEAEISSGNVRSKYFTGLPTTLAGGTVASLILLDSYLRTTLNIQTVSTCLPSVTFVLSILMLSKVQYIKIVDVVKKKHGPATLLTIIGI
;
A
#
# COMPACT_ATOMS: atom_id res chain seq x y z
N MET A 1 19.25 19.12 15.51
CA MET A 1 18.13 18.29 14.99
C MET A 1 17.51 17.60 16.20
N LYS A 2 16.20 17.73 16.39
CA LYS A 2 15.52 17.18 17.57
C LYS A 2 15.05 15.75 17.25
N LEU A 3 15.09 14.83 18.20
CA LEU A 3 14.64 13.44 18.06
C LEU A 3 13.22 13.33 17.47
N LYS A 4 12.37 14.32 17.77
CA LYS A 4 11.00 14.43 17.25
C LYS A 4 10.91 14.50 15.71
N ASP A 5 11.96 15.00 15.05
CA ASP A 5 11.97 15.17 13.59
C ASP A 5 12.14 13.81 12.87
N TYR A 6 12.75 12.84 13.55
CA TYR A 6 13.00 11.49 13.01
C TYR A 6 11.89 10.48 13.34
N LEU A 7 10.97 10.81 14.22
CA LEU A 7 9.93 9.88 14.66
C LEU A 7 9.09 9.31 13.49
N PRO A 8 8.64 10.12 12.51
CA PRO A 8 7.94 9.60 11.34
C PRO A 8 8.80 8.59 10.57
N SER A 9 10.08 8.90 10.33
CA SER A 9 10.99 8.00 9.61
C SER A 9 11.25 6.67 10.34
N ILE A 10 11.15 6.64 11.67
CA ILE A 10 11.23 5.39 12.43
C ILE A 10 9.99 4.53 12.18
N VAL A 11 8.81 5.14 12.08
CA VAL A 11 7.56 4.44 11.76
C VAL A 11 7.58 3.94 10.31
N THR A 12 8.08 4.74 9.37
CA THR A 12 8.33 4.30 7.98
C THR A 12 9.30 3.13 7.91
N ALA A 13 10.35 3.10 8.77
CA ALA A 13 11.21 1.93 8.89
C ALA A 13 10.45 0.68 9.36
N GLY A 14 9.42 0.84 10.18
CA GLY A 14 8.49 -0.23 10.57
C GLY A 14 7.68 -0.75 9.37
N ASN A 15 7.17 0.14 8.50
CA ASN A 15 6.54 -0.22 7.23
C ASN A 15 7.50 -1.06 6.37
N LEU A 16 8.73 -0.58 6.17
CA LEU A 16 9.75 -1.29 5.39
C LEU A 16 10.11 -2.65 6.01
N ALA A 17 10.20 -2.74 7.34
CA ALA A 17 10.47 -3.99 8.04
C ALA A 17 9.35 -5.02 7.83
N CYS A 18 8.09 -4.59 7.83
CA CYS A 18 6.95 -5.43 7.48
C CYS A 18 7.04 -5.89 6.01
N GLY A 19 7.38 -4.99 5.07
CA GLY A 19 7.59 -5.34 3.67
C GLY A 19 8.69 -6.36 3.46
N PHE A 20 9.85 -6.17 4.11
CA PHE A 20 10.96 -7.11 4.07
C PHE A 20 10.58 -8.47 4.71
N GLY A 21 9.91 -8.44 5.87
CA GLY A 21 9.40 -9.64 6.52
C GLY A 21 8.42 -10.41 5.63
N ALA A 22 7.56 -9.71 4.91
CA ALA A 22 6.67 -10.32 3.92
C ALA A 22 7.44 -11.04 2.81
N ILE A 23 8.53 -10.46 2.29
CA ILE A 23 9.39 -11.11 1.28
C ILE A 23 9.99 -12.41 1.84
N VAL A 24 10.50 -12.39 3.07
CA VAL A 24 11.04 -13.60 3.73
C VAL A 24 9.97 -14.68 3.86
N LEU A 25 8.75 -14.31 4.25
CA LEU A 25 7.61 -15.24 4.36
C LEU A 25 7.17 -15.79 2.99
N ILE A 26 7.24 -14.98 1.93
CA ILE A 26 7.01 -15.41 0.56
C ILE A 26 8.02 -16.50 0.15
N ILE A 27 9.31 -16.30 0.42
CA ILE A 27 10.36 -17.27 0.13
C ILE A 27 10.11 -18.59 0.89
N ASN A 28 9.61 -18.50 2.13
CA ASN A 28 9.24 -19.65 2.95
C ASN A 28 7.89 -20.27 2.58
N LYS A 29 7.23 -19.81 1.52
CA LYS A 29 5.92 -20.28 1.04
C LYS A 29 4.77 -20.12 2.05
N GLU A 30 4.81 -19.02 2.80
CA GLU A 30 3.80 -18.64 3.81
C GLU A 30 3.01 -17.39 3.36
N PRO A 31 2.18 -17.49 2.28
CA PRO A 31 1.54 -16.33 1.67
C PRO A 31 0.53 -15.63 2.60
N ALA A 32 -0.15 -16.38 3.48
CA ALA A 32 -1.12 -15.80 4.41
C ALA A 32 -0.43 -14.89 5.43
N PHE A 33 0.69 -15.33 6.03
CA PHE A 33 1.45 -14.50 6.96
C PHE A 33 2.09 -13.31 6.27
N ALA A 34 2.59 -13.48 5.03
CA ALA A 34 3.11 -12.37 4.23
C ALA A 34 2.02 -11.32 3.94
N ALA A 35 0.79 -11.74 3.63
CA ALA A 35 -0.34 -10.83 3.44
C ALA A 35 -0.70 -10.07 4.73
N TRP A 36 -0.63 -10.71 5.90
CA TRP A 36 -0.78 -10.03 7.19
C TRP A 36 0.29 -8.97 7.43
N CYS A 37 1.54 -9.23 7.03
CA CYS A 37 2.60 -8.22 7.09
C CYS A 37 2.27 -6.98 6.23
N VAL A 38 1.69 -7.17 5.03
CA VAL A 38 1.25 -6.04 4.19
C VAL A 38 0.14 -5.24 4.88
N ILE A 39 -0.84 -5.91 5.51
CA ILE A 39 -1.90 -5.23 6.27
C ILE A 39 -1.32 -4.45 7.47
N ALA A 40 -0.37 -5.04 8.20
CA ALA A 40 0.33 -4.34 9.29
C ALA A 40 1.09 -3.11 8.77
N ALA A 41 1.77 -3.24 7.63
CA ALA A 41 2.48 -2.15 6.99
C ALA A 41 1.56 -0.96 6.62
N MET A 42 0.31 -1.21 6.19
CA MET A 42 -0.69 -0.15 5.94
C MET A 42 -0.98 0.67 7.20
N VAL A 43 -0.93 0.05 8.38
CA VAL A 43 -1.11 0.77 9.64
C VAL A 43 0.10 1.67 9.91
N PHE A 44 1.32 1.18 9.69
CA PHE A 44 2.54 1.99 9.85
C PHE A 44 2.58 3.16 8.88
N ASP A 45 2.27 2.96 7.58
CA ASP A 45 2.15 4.00 6.56
C ASP A 45 1.10 5.08 6.95
N GLY A 46 -0.05 4.66 7.44
CA GLY A 46 -1.06 5.59 7.94
C GLY A 46 -0.60 6.40 9.16
N LEU A 47 0.20 5.81 10.05
CA LEU A 47 0.71 6.45 11.25
C LEU A 47 1.84 7.42 10.95
N ASP A 48 2.81 7.09 10.09
CA ASP A 48 3.93 7.99 9.77
C ASP A 48 3.46 9.25 9.05
N GLY A 49 2.52 9.13 8.10
CA GLY A 49 1.90 10.27 7.46
C GLY A 49 1.10 11.18 8.42
N GLN A 50 0.49 10.62 9.47
CA GLN A 50 -0.16 11.41 10.51
C GLN A 50 0.88 12.09 11.43
N LEU A 51 1.89 11.36 11.88
CA LEU A 51 2.97 11.86 12.72
C LEU A 51 3.74 12.98 12.02
N ALA A 52 4.09 12.83 10.75
CA ALA A 52 4.77 13.86 9.97
C ALA A 52 3.98 15.18 9.95
N ARG A 53 2.65 15.10 9.79
CA ARG A 53 1.75 16.25 9.81
C ARG A 53 1.63 16.89 11.20
N LEU A 54 1.49 16.09 12.25
CA LEU A 54 1.34 16.55 13.63
C LEU A 54 2.63 17.22 14.15
N LEU A 55 3.78 16.62 13.85
CA LEU A 55 5.08 17.09 14.32
C LEU A 55 5.65 18.21 13.43
N LYS A 56 5.02 18.51 12.28
CA LYS A 56 5.54 19.43 11.26
C LYS A 56 7.00 19.11 10.93
N SER A 57 7.31 17.83 10.80
CA SER A 57 8.65 17.35 10.54
C SER A 57 9.09 17.82 9.13
N ASN A 58 10.27 18.45 9.06
CA ASN A 58 10.86 18.98 7.82
C ASN A 58 12.14 18.23 7.45
N VAL A 59 12.16 16.90 7.62
CA VAL A 59 13.29 16.08 7.21
C VAL A 59 13.25 15.92 5.69
N ALA A 60 14.20 16.53 4.98
CA ALA A 60 14.20 16.63 3.52
C ALA A 60 14.16 15.26 2.80
N TRP A 61 14.76 14.22 3.38
CA TRP A 61 14.75 12.85 2.82
C TRP A 61 13.59 11.99 3.30
N GLY A 62 12.77 12.47 4.27
CA GLY A 62 11.72 11.68 4.88
C GLY A 62 10.65 11.21 3.89
N SER A 63 10.16 12.10 2.99
CA SER A 63 9.17 11.73 1.98
C SER A 63 9.73 10.76 0.93
N HIS A 64 10.99 10.92 0.56
CA HIS A 64 11.63 9.98 -0.36
C HIS A 64 11.78 8.59 0.26
N PHE A 65 12.15 8.52 1.54
CA PHE A 65 12.27 7.26 2.27
C PHE A 65 10.91 6.55 2.37
N ASP A 66 9.85 7.29 2.65
CA ASP A 66 8.47 6.81 2.65
C ASP A 66 8.08 6.22 1.28
N SER A 67 8.30 6.97 0.21
CA SER A 67 8.03 6.50 -1.16
C SER A 67 8.81 5.22 -1.52
N PHE A 68 10.06 5.06 -1.06
CA PHE A 68 10.83 3.83 -1.26
C PHE A 68 10.29 2.65 -0.43
N ALA A 69 9.92 2.88 0.82
CA ALA A 69 9.29 1.87 1.66
C ALA A 69 7.98 1.37 1.04
N ASP A 70 7.13 2.29 0.58
CA ASP A 70 5.87 1.99 -0.08
C ASP A 70 6.04 1.23 -1.40
N MET A 71 7.06 1.58 -2.18
CA MET A 71 7.39 0.87 -3.42
C MET A 71 7.68 -0.61 -3.14
N ILE A 72 8.44 -0.90 -2.09
CA ILE A 72 8.76 -2.28 -1.70
C ILE A 72 7.52 -2.97 -1.15
N THR A 73 6.86 -2.37 -0.16
CA THR A 73 5.80 -3.01 0.62
C THR A 73 4.49 -3.13 -0.14
N PHE A 74 4.09 -2.10 -0.90
CA PHE A 74 2.80 -2.08 -1.61
C PHE A 74 2.93 -2.21 -3.12
N GLY A 75 4.14 -2.01 -3.68
CA GLY A 75 4.41 -2.20 -5.10
C GLY A 75 4.97 -3.58 -5.43
N LEU A 76 6.03 -4.01 -4.73
CA LEU A 76 6.73 -5.25 -5.05
C LEU A 76 6.13 -6.47 -4.34
N VAL A 77 5.88 -6.38 -3.03
CA VAL A 77 5.40 -7.53 -2.23
C VAL A 77 4.09 -8.11 -2.75
N PRO A 78 3.02 -7.32 -3.07
CA PRO A 78 1.78 -7.88 -3.62
C PRO A 78 1.98 -8.57 -4.98
N ALA A 79 2.89 -8.06 -5.81
CA ALA A 79 3.27 -8.70 -7.08
C ALA A 79 3.95 -10.05 -6.85
N LEU A 80 4.89 -10.13 -5.89
CA LEU A 80 5.54 -11.39 -5.53
C LEU A 80 4.54 -12.38 -4.92
N LEU A 81 3.63 -11.92 -4.07
CA LEU A 81 2.55 -12.74 -3.51
C LEU A 81 1.70 -13.37 -4.61
N LEU A 82 1.33 -12.58 -5.64
CA LEU A 82 0.63 -13.12 -6.80
C LEU A 82 1.47 -14.15 -7.55
N GLY A 83 2.77 -13.88 -7.74
CA GLY A 83 3.68 -14.74 -8.50
C GLY A 83 3.91 -16.12 -7.90
N ILE A 84 3.82 -16.26 -6.56
CA ILE A 84 3.98 -17.55 -5.88
C ILE A 84 2.70 -18.37 -5.80
N LEU A 85 1.53 -17.74 -5.96
CA LEU A 85 0.25 -18.44 -6.07
C LEU A 85 0.19 -19.09 -7.45
N ASP A 86 0.67 -20.30 -7.58
CA ASP A 86 0.78 -21.09 -8.83
C ASP A 86 -0.63 -21.54 -9.31
N VAL A 87 -1.49 -20.57 -9.66
CA VAL A 87 -2.90 -20.77 -9.98
C VAL A 87 -3.10 -21.21 -11.44
N PHE A 88 -2.14 -20.88 -12.31
CA PHE A 88 -2.18 -21.19 -13.73
C PHE A 88 -0.86 -21.80 -14.19
N ASN A 89 -0.93 -22.84 -14.96
CA ASN A 89 0.20 -23.46 -15.66
C ASN A 89 0.89 -22.51 -16.68
N THR A 90 0.52 -21.19 -16.65
CA THR A 90 1.03 -20.12 -17.53
C THR A 90 1.88 -19.13 -16.74
N ARG A 91 3.00 -19.60 -16.21
CA ARG A 91 3.94 -18.80 -15.38
C ARG A 91 4.33 -17.44 -16.01
N VAL A 92 4.51 -17.40 -17.34
CA VAL A 92 4.96 -16.17 -18.03
C VAL A 92 3.90 -15.06 -17.96
N ALA A 93 2.61 -15.38 -18.15
CA ALA A 93 1.54 -14.38 -18.12
C ALA A 93 1.37 -13.76 -16.72
N ILE A 94 1.52 -14.57 -15.66
CA ILE A 94 1.45 -14.06 -14.27
C ILE A 94 2.60 -13.09 -13.98
N TRP A 95 3.83 -13.43 -14.38
CA TRP A 95 4.98 -12.55 -14.19
C TRP A 95 4.86 -11.25 -14.98
N PHE A 96 4.20 -11.28 -16.15
CA PHE A 96 3.86 -10.05 -16.87
C PHE A 96 2.90 -9.16 -16.06
N VAL A 97 1.86 -9.73 -15.45
CA VAL A 97 0.94 -8.97 -14.57
C VAL A 97 1.69 -8.43 -13.35
N CYS A 98 2.55 -9.23 -12.72
CA CYS A 98 3.38 -8.80 -11.58
C CYS A 98 4.28 -7.63 -11.94
N PHE A 99 4.97 -7.72 -13.08
CA PHE A 99 5.82 -6.63 -13.57
C PHE A 99 5.00 -5.37 -13.86
N PHE A 100 3.87 -5.50 -14.54
CA PHE A 100 3.01 -4.35 -14.88
C PHE A 100 2.43 -3.68 -13.62
N TYR A 101 2.06 -4.46 -12.61
CA TYR A 101 1.59 -3.95 -11.32
C TYR A 101 2.71 -3.16 -10.62
N THR A 102 3.89 -3.73 -10.50
CA THR A 102 5.05 -3.06 -9.88
C THR A 102 5.42 -1.78 -10.63
N LEU A 103 5.48 -1.84 -11.98
CA LEU A 103 5.76 -0.67 -12.82
C LEU A 103 4.72 0.44 -12.60
N SER A 104 3.44 0.09 -12.51
CA SER A 104 2.35 1.04 -12.27
C SER A 104 2.50 1.71 -10.90
N ALA A 105 2.88 0.96 -9.87
CA ALA A 105 3.14 1.48 -8.53
C ALA A 105 4.32 2.47 -8.53
N VAL A 106 5.44 2.10 -9.18
CA VAL A 106 6.64 2.95 -9.29
C VAL A 106 6.31 4.26 -10.02
N ILE A 107 5.63 4.19 -11.18
CA ILE A 107 5.25 5.38 -11.95
C ILE A 107 4.34 6.28 -11.12
N ARG A 108 3.39 5.71 -10.40
CA ARG A 108 2.48 6.47 -9.53
C ARG A 108 3.23 7.18 -8.41
N LEU A 109 4.11 6.48 -7.69
CA LEU A 109 4.90 7.06 -6.61
C LEU A 109 5.84 8.16 -7.13
N ALA A 110 6.48 7.94 -8.28
CA ALA A 110 7.34 8.94 -8.92
C ALA A 110 6.57 10.21 -9.32
N LYS A 111 5.34 10.06 -9.85
CA LYS A 111 4.47 11.22 -10.15
C LYS A 111 4.09 11.96 -8.88
N PHE A 112 3.73 11.25 -7.82
CA PHE A 112 3.37 11.85 -6.54
C PHE A 112 4.54 12.63 -5.93
N GLU A 113 5.74 12.08 -5.98
CA GLU A 113 6.96 12.73 -5.50
C GLU A 113 7.29 14.00 -6.32
N ALA A 114 7.12 13.96 -7.62
CA ALA A 114 7.29 15.11 -8.51
C ALA A 114 6.28 16.22 -8.21
N GLU A 115 5.03 15.88 -7.90
CA GLU A 115 3.99 16.86 -7.51
C GLU A 115 4.34 17.53 -6.17
N ILE A 116 4.83 16.78 -5.18
CA ILE A 116 5.29 17.33 -3.89
C ILE A 116 6.46 18.31 -4.11
N SER A 117 7.46 17.91 -4.89
CA SER A 117 8.66 18.72 -5.14
C SER A 117 8.37 20.01 -5.90
N SER A 118 7.34 20.02 -6.75
CA SER A 118 6.92 21.22 -7.50
C SER A 118 6.08 22.21 -6.70
N GLY A 119 5.80 21.93 -5.42
CA GLY A 119 4.98 22.79 -4.55
C GLY A 119 3.49 22.82 -4.92
N ASN A 120 3.06 22.03 -5.88
CA ASN A 120 1.70 21.99 -6.40
C ASN A 120 0.73 21.13 -5.57
N VAL A 121 1.01 20.94 -4.28
CA VAL A 121 0.25 20.07 -3.33
C VAL A 121 -1.18 20.56 -3.07
N ARG A 122 -1.66 21.61 -3.73
CA ARG A 122 -3.02 22.17 -3.54
C ARG A 122 -4.13 21.41 -4.27
N SER A 123 -3.84 20.32 -4.97
CA SER A 123 -4.92 19.52 -5.55
C SER A 123 -5.73 18.84 -4.42
N LYS A 124 -7.03 19.15 -4.39
CA LYS A 124 -8.03 18.60 -3.46
C LYS A 124 -8.30 17.10 -3.69
N TYR A 125 -7.75 16.56 -4.76
CA TYR A 125 -8.00 15.19 -5.25
C TYR A 125 -6.69 14.47 -5.49
N PHE A 126 -6.64 13.20 -5.12
CA PHE A 126 -5.58 12.29 -5.56
C PHE A 126 -5.93 11.80 -6.98
N THR A 127 -5.00 11.91 -7.92
CA THR A 127 -5.11 11.31 -9.24
C THR A 127 -4.60 9.86 -9.18
N GLY A 128 -5.47 8.92 -9.53
CA GLY A 128 -5.17 7.48 -9.51
C GLY A 128 -5.36 6.81 -8.14
N LEU A 129 -5.52 5.49 -8.15
CA LEU A 129 -5.70 4.68 -6.94
C LEU A 129 -4.43 4.72 -6.07
N PRO A 130 -4.52 4.98 -4.76
CA PRO A 130 -3.39 4.90 -3.84
C PRO A 130 -2.71 3.52 -3.87
N THR A 131 -1.36 3.51 -3.89
CA THR A 131 -0.57 2.25 -3.95
C THR A 131 -0.83 1.39 -2.71
N THR A 132 -0.94 2.03 -1.55
CA THR A 132 -1.30 1.39 -0.27
C THR A 132 -2.63 0.65 -0.37
N LEU A 133 -3.68 1.29 -0.95
CA LEU A 133 -4.98 0.64 -1.13
C LEU A 133 -4.92 -0.51 -2.13
N ALA A 134 -4.19 -0.36 -3.22
CA ALA A 134 -4.02 -1.44 -4.20
C ALA A 134 -3.31 -2.65 -3.57
N GLY A 135 -2.20 -2.42 -2.86
CA GLY A 135 -1.46 -3.48 -2.15
C GLY A 135 -2.30 -4.16 -1.09
N GLY A 136 -3.02 -3.36 -0.29
CA GLY A 136 -3.93 -3.88 0.74
C GLY A 136 -5.09 -4.69 0.16
N THR A 137 -5.62 -4.31 -1.00
CA THR A 137 -6.66 -5.09 -1.70
C THR A 137 -6.12 -6.46 -2.13
N VAL A 138 -4.93 -6.51 -2.73
CA VAL A 138 -4.30 -7.79 -3.11
C VAL A 138 -4.05 -8.66 -1.88
N ALA A 139 -3.48 -8.10 -0.81
CA ALA A 139 -3.24 -8.82 0.43
C ALA A 139 -4.55 -9.35 1.06
N SER A 140 -5.61 -8.54 1.10
CA SER A 140 -6.92 -8.96 1.62
C SER A 140 -7.54 -10.09 0.81
N LEU A 141 -7.41 -10.06 -0.52
CA LEU A 141 -7.89 -11.14 -1.38
C LEU A 141 -7.11 -12.45 -1.18
N ILE A 142 -5.81 -12.36 -0.91
CA ILE A 142 -4.98 -13.54 -0.59
C ILE A 142 -5.38 -14.14 0.76
N LEU A 143 -5.67 -13.31 1.77
CA LEU A 143 -6.19 -13.78 3.05
C LEU A 143 -7.55 -14.45 2.89
N LEU A 144 -8.44 -13.86 2.08
CA LEU A 144 -9.73 -14.45 1.77
C LEU A 144 -9.58 -15.79 1.04
N ASP A 145 -8.68 -15.88 0.06
CA ASP A 145 -8.38 -17.13 -0.66
C ASP A 145 -7.88 -18.22 0.29
N SER A 146 -6.94 -17.86 1.18
CA SER A 146 -6.42 -18.77 2.20
C SER A 146 -7.53 -19.29 3.12
N TYR A 147 -8.41 -18.42 3.59
CA TYR A 147 -9.55 -18.80 4.42
C TYR A 147 -10.54 -19.70 3.70
N LEU A 148 -10.91 -19.36 2.45
CA LEU A 148 -11.86 -20.16 1.66
C LEU A 148 -11.30 -21.54 1.29
N ARG A 149 -10.01 -21.64 1.01
CA ARG A 149 -9.35 -22.93 0.76
C ARG A 149 -9.37 -23.84 1.98
N THR A 150 -9.08 -23.28 3.16
CA THR A 150 -9.00 -24.08 4.39
C THR A 150 -10.37 -24.48 4.91
N THR A 151 -11.41 -23.62 4.77
CA THR A 151 -12.72 -23.84 5.36
C THR A 151 -13.70 -24.49 4.39
N LEU A 152 -13.70 -24.08 3.13
CA LEU A 152 -14.71 -24.48 2.12
C LEU A 152 -14.14 -25.27 0.94
N ASN A 153 -12.83 -25.47 0.89
CA ASN A 153 -12.10 -26.10 -0.23
C ASN A 153 -12.39 -25.43 -1.60
N ILE A 154 -12.64 -24.11 -1.59
CA ILE A 154 -12.93 -23.30 -2.78
C ILE A 154 -11.66 -22.58 -3.24
N GLN A 155 -11.32 -22.65 -4.55
CA GLN A 155 -10.14 -22.01 -5.14
C GLN A 155 -10.48 -20.89 -6.13
N THR A 156 -11.68 -20.34 -6.07
CA THR A 156 -12.18 -19.36 -7.05
C THR A 156 -11.46 -18.02 -6.96
N VAL A 157 -11.08 -17.58 -5.76
CA VAL A 157 -10.44 -16.25 -5.56
C VAL A 157 -9.09 -16.19 -6.23
N SER A 158 -8.27 -17.21 -6.07
CA SER A 158 -6.94 -17.28 -6.69
C SER A 158 -7.01 -17.21 -8.22
N THR A 159 -8.06 -17.80 -8.83
CA THR A 159 -8.27 -17.74 -10.28
C THR A 159 -8.55 -16.33 -10.79
N CYS A 160 -9.29 -15.52 -10.03
CA CYS A 160 -9.62 -14.15 -10.41
C CYS A 160 -8.52 -13.13 -10.02
N LEU A 161 -7.63 -13.49 -9.11
CA LEU A 161 -6.64 -12.59 -8.53
C LEU A 161 -5.73 -11.89 -9.57
N PRO A 162 -5.18 -12.57 -10.61
CA PRO A 162 -4.38 -11.92 -11.64
C PRO A 162 -5.15 -10.84 -12.40
N SER A 163 -6.42 -11.11 -12.74
CA SER A 163 -7.28 -10.16 -13.44
C SER A 163 -7.57 -8.93 -12.57
N VAL A 164 -7.87 -9.14 -11.31
CA VAL A 164 -8.08 -8.03 -10.36
C VAL A 164 -6.80 -7.21 -10.18
N THR A 165 -5.64 -7.85 -10.03
CA THR A 165 -4.35 -7.17 -9.90
C THR A 165 -4.03 -6.34 -11.15
N PHE A 166 -4.33 -6.86 -12.33
CA PHE A 166 -4.16 -6.11 -13.59
C PHE A 166 -5.08 -4.88 -13.66
N VAL A 167 -6.34 -5.00 -13.26
CA VAL A 167 -7.27 -3.86 -13.17
C VAL A 167 -6.77 -2.83 -12.16
N LEU A 168 -6.30 -3.23 -10.99
CA LEU A 168 -5.71 -2.33 -10.00
C LEU A 168 -4.51 -1.56 -10.56
N SER A 169 -3.67 -2.22 -11.38
CA SER A 169 -2.53 -1.58 -12.06
C SER A 169 -2.98 -0.44 -12.98
N ILE A 170 -4.03 -0.68 -13.76
CA ILE A 170 -4.61 0.34 -14.65
C ILE A 170 -5.21 1.49 -13.82
N LEU A 171 -5.92 1.18 -12.73
CA LEU A 171 -6.51 2.18 -11.85
C LEU A 171 -5.46 3.06 -11.17
N MET A 172 -4.28 2.52 -10.82
CA MET A 172 -3.17 3.31 -10.29
C MET A 172 -2.66 4.36 -11.29
N LEU A 173 -2.64 4.03 -12.59
CA LEU A 173 -2.20 4.94 -13.66
C LEU A 173 -3.32 5.85 -14.18
N SER A 174 -4.58 5.58 -13.83
CA SER A 174 -5.73 6.31 -14.31
C SER A 174 -5.74 7.76 -13.78
N LYS A 175 -6.42 8.65 -14.51
CA LYS A 175 -6.66 10.04 -14.06
C LYS A 175 -7.93 10.15 -13.20
N VAL A 176 -8.48 9.05 -12.71
CA VAL A 176 -9.66 9.05 -11.85
C VAL A 176 -9.32 9.80 -10.56
N GLN A 177 -10.13 10.79 -10.24
CA GLN A 177 -9.95 11.60 -9.04
C GLN A 177 -10.60 10.91 -7.84
N TYR A 178 -9.80 10.50 -6.88
CA TYR A 178 -10.29 9.94 -5.63
C TYR A 178 -10.42 11.04 -4.57
N ILE A 179 -11.58 11.10 -3.92
CA ILE A 179 -11.84 12.06 -2.84
C ILE A 179 -11.01 11.64 -1.63
N LYS A 180 -10.25 12.58 -1.04
CA LYS A 180 -9.55 12.35 0.23
C LYS A 180 -10.59 12.03 1.31
N ILE A 181 -10.62 10.80 1.80
CA ILE A 181 -11.54 10.34 2.86
C ILE A 181 -11.48 11.25 4.08
N VAL A 182 -10.29 11.79 4.40
CA VAL A 182 -10.09 12.75 5.48
C VAL A 182 -10.93 14.02 5.33
N ASP A 183 -11.13 14.52 4.09
CA ASP A 183 -11.94 15.72 3.85
C ASP A 183 -13.45 15.43 3.98
N VAL A 184 -13.87 14.21 3.67
CA VAL A 184 -15.26 13.77 3.83
C VAL A 184 -15.60 13.63 5.32
N VAL A 185 -14.70 13.03 6.12
CA VAL A 185 -14.86 12.87 7.56
C VAL A 185 -14.86 14.21 8.27
N LYS A 186 -13.96 15.14 7.89
CA LYS A 186 -13.94 16.52 8.44
C LYS A 186 -15.23 17.30 8.12
N LYS A 187 -15.85 17.06 6.97
CA LYS A 187 -17.07 17.78 6.56
C LYS A 187 -18.33 17.24 7.26
N LYS A 188 -18.35 15.97 7.66
CA LYS A 188 -19.50 15.30 8.27
C LYS A 188 -19.48 15.35 9.81
N HIS A 189 -18.32 15.44 10.41
CA HIS A 189 -18.11 15.50 11.86
C HIS A 189 -17.11 16.61 12.14
N GLY A 190 -17.50 17.62 12.92
CA GLY A 190 -16.63 18.74 13.29
C GLY A 190 -15.31 18.29 13.96
N PRO A 191 -14.34 19.20 14.16
CA PRO A 191 -12.99 18.84 14.60
C PRO A 191 -12.92 18.07 15.94
N ALA A 192 -13.97 18.13 16.77
CA ALA A 192 -14.05 17.43 18.05
C ALA A 192 -14.23 15.90 17.92
N THR A 193 -14.86 15.41 16.85
CA THR A 193 -15.15 13.96 16.70
C THR A 193 -13.94 13.15 16.20
N LEU A 194 -12.98 13.79 15.55
CA LEU A 194 -11.72 13.15 15.16
C LEU A 194 -10.86 12.79 16.37
N LEU A 195 -10.89 13.60 17.44
CA LEU A 195 -10.16 13.32 18.69
C LEU A 195 -10.75 12.10 19.43
N THR A 196 -12.06 11.88 19.34
CA THR A 196 -12.73 10.74 19.99
C THR A 196 -12.54 9.42 19.25
N ILE A 197 -12.34 9.45 17.93
CA ILE A 197 -12.08 8.23 17.12
C ILE A 197 -10.61 7.78 17.22
N ILE A 198 -9.69 8.71 17.51
CA ILE A 198 -8.24 8.44 17.65
C ILE A 198 -7.87 8.10 19.12
N GLY A 199 -8.81 8.16 20.07
CA GLY A 199 -8.58 7.66 21.44
C GLY A 199 -7.67 8.57 22.30
N ILE A 200 -7.70 9.89 22.08
CA ILE A 200 -7.10 10.89 22.98
C ILE A 200 -8.15 11.91 23.36
#